data_08c304d86f93f92d937602d7c5f843e5
#
_entry.id   08c304d86f93f92d937602d7c5f843e5
#
_cell.length_a   1.000
_cell.length_b   1.000
_cell.length_c   1.000
_cell.angle_alpha   90.00
_cell.angle_beta   90.00
_cell.angle_gamma   90.00
#
_symmetry.space_group_name_H-M   'P 1'
#
loop_
_entity.id
_entity.type
_entity.pdbx_description
1 polymer ?
#
loop_
_entity_poly.entity_id
_entity_poly.type
_entity_poly.pdbx_seq_one_letter_code
_entity_poly.pdbx_strand_id
1 'polypeptide(L)'
;MDPIRSRSFVMPRIVDLSMIVSGAIAPVAIGIDAEADALVDGTPVALAAAFALSVFPAFGLYAADRRRSATRLLSSTVVAWAVVQGCCAGLLFALDHERALPPAWFACWTLVTCIGLLAIRGLALVGSGTDRHLGSITPSPNRDRAIVATATRFNGAPNACGTAKRVLDLIVATILIVLLSPLLAVIALAIRLDGGPCLYAHVRIGHRGRPFRCLKFRTMRTDADHQLKRLLETDPQARTEWACGFKLKHDTRITAIGRMLRRTSLDELPQFVNVIRGDMSLVGPRPVVSAELSRYGSDIAYYLAVRPGMTGLWQVSGRNDIGYAARVALDVRYVRTWSMARDLRILVKTIGVVARGTGAY
;
A
#
# COMPACT_ATOMS: atom_id res chain seq x y z
N MET A 1 -9.92 9.90 23.08
CA MET A 1 -10.31 9.19 21.83
C MET A 1 -11.74 9.58 21.52
N ASP A 2 -11.94 10.46 20.54
CA ASP A 2 -13.27 10.99 20.19
C ASP A 2 -14.12 9.92 19.51
N PRO A 3 -15.26 9.53 20.08
CA PRO A 3 -16.14 8.51 19.51
C PRO A 3 -16.82 8.97 18.20
N ILE A 4 -16.80 10.25 17.89
CA ILE A 4 -17.39 10.82 16.66
C ILE A 4 -16.52 10.55 15.43
N ARG A 5 -15.19 10.47 15.57
CA ARG A 5 -14.28 10.15 14.45
C ARG A 5 -14.30 8.67 14.04
N SER A 6 -14.64 7.75 14.91
CA SER A 6 -14.71 6.32 14.57
C SER A 6 -15.96 5.98 13.76
N ARG A 7 -17.09 6.63 14.01
CA ARG A 7 -18.36 6.39 13.29
C ARG A 7 -18.29 6.81 11.81
N SER A 8 -17.53 7.85 11.46
CA SER A 8 -17.42 8.31 10.07
C SER A 8 -16.63 7.37 9.15
N PHE A 9 -15.79 6.48 9.72
CA PHE A 9 -14.98 5.54 8.95
C PHE A 9 -15.62 4.16 8.75
N VAL A 10 -16.52 3.76 9.63
CA VAL A 10 -17.13 2.42 9.64
C VAL A 10 -18.38 2.37 8.76
N MET A 11 -19.22 3.41 8.84
CA MET A 11 -20.50 3.48 8.13
C MET A 11 -20.39 3.25 6.60
N PRO A 12 -19.50 3.93 5.85
CA PRO A 12 -19.40 3.70 4.40
C PRO A 12 -19.01 2.27 4.03
N ARG A 13 -18.21 1.61 4.87
CA ARG A 13 -17.79 0.23 4.65
C ARG A 13 -18.93 -0.75 4.84
N ILE A 14 -19.74 -0.54 5.89
CA ILE A 14 -20.93 -1.36 6.14
C ILE A 14 -21.91 -1.25 4.98
N VAL A 15 -22.14 -0.04 4.47
CA VAL A 15 -23.02 0.19 3.33
C VAL A 15 -22.51 -0.52 2.07
N ASP A 16 -21.20 -0.42 1.77
CA ASP A 16 -20.62 -1.10 0.62
C ASP A 16 -20.71 -2.63 0.73
N LEU A 17 -20.42 -3.19 1.91
CA LEU A 17 -20.57 -4.63 2.18
C LEU A 17 -22.02 -5.08 2.05
N SER A 18 -22.97 -4.30 2.56
CA SER A 18 -24.40 -4.57 2.40
C SER A 18 -24.80 -4.61 0.93
N MET A 19 -24.27 -3.70 0.11
CA MET A 19 -24.51 -3.69 -1.34
C MET A 19 -23.94 -4.91 -2.04
N ILE A 20 -22.74 -5.37 -1.65
CA ILE A 20 -22.12 -6.58 -2.21
C ILE A 20 -22.99 -7.81 -1.93
N VAL A 21 -23.45 -7.96 -0.68
CA VAL A 21 -24.30 -9.07 -0.26
C VAL A 21 -25.69 -9.00 -0.93
N SER A 22 -26.34 -7.83 -0.88
CA SER A 22 -27.66 -7.64 -1.49
C SER A 22 -27.64 -7.85 -3.01
N GLY A 23 -26.55 -7.39 -3.66
CA GLY A 23 -26.35 -7.58 -5.10
C GLY A 23 -26.21 -9.05 -5.49
N ALA A 24 -25.65 -9.91 -4.62
CA ALA A 24 -25.52 -11.34 -4.86
C ALA A 24 -26.87 -12.08 -4.71
N ILE A 25 -27.79 -11.54 -3.92
CA ILE A 25 -29.15 -12.09 -3.73
C ILE A 25 -30.08 -11.66 -4.89
N ALA A 26 -29.86 -10.49 -5.46
CA ALA A 26 -30.72 -9.92 -6.50
C ALA A 26 -30.94 -10.83 -7.73
N PRO A 27 -29.92 -11.49 -8.32
CA PRO A 27 -30.11 -12.41 -9.43
C PRO A 27 -31.09 -13.55 -9.14
N VAL A 28 -31.03 -14.09 -7.92
CA VAL A 28 -31.93 -15.17 -7.44
C VAL A 28 -33.34 -14.66 -7.31
N ALA A 29 -33.53 -13.46 -6.77
CA ALA A 29 -34.84 -12.83 -6.59
C ALA A 29 -35.57 -12.54 -7.93
N ILE A 30 -34.81 -12.39 -9.02
CA ILE A 30 -35.36 -12.15 -10.38
C ILE A 30 -35.40 -13.43 -11.23
N GLY A 31 -35.17 -14.63 -10.63
CA GLY A 31 -35.30 -15.92 -11.30
C GLY A 31 -34.17 -16.24 -12.29
N ILE A 32 -33.01 -15.62 -12.17
CA ILE A 32 -31.82 -16.07 -12.87
C ILE A 32 -31.31 -17.29 -12.10
N ASP A 33 -31.42 -18.46 -12.74
CA ASP A 33 -31.05 -19.75 -12.16
C ASP A 33 -29.59 -19.71 -11.63
N ALA A 34 -29.48 -19.51 -10.33
CA ALA A 34 -28.40 -20.07 -9.58
C ALA A 34 -28.86 -21.48 -9.19
N GLU A 35 -28.22 -22.51 -9.67
CA GLU A 35 -28.29 -23.76 -8.95
C GLU A 35 -28.09 -23.44 -7.48
N ALA A 36 -29.05 -23.82 -6.64
CA ALA A 36 -29.13 -23.38 -5.23
C ALA A 36 -27.80 -23.59 -4.45
N ASP A 37 -26.94 -24.48 -4.93
CA ASP A 37 -25.64 -24.80 -4.36
C ASP A 37 -24.62 -23.64 -4.44
N ALA A 38 -24.66 -22.76 -5.44
CA ALA A 38 -23.72 -21.62 -5.53
C ALA A 38 -24.01 -20.51 -4.51
N LEU A 39 -25.25 -20.40 -4.02
CA LEU A 39 -25.65 -19.47 -2.96
C LEU A 39 -25.43 -20.05 -1.56
N VAL A 40 -25.56 -21.36 -1.43
CA VAL A 40 -25.35 -22.07 -0.15
C VAL A 40 -23.90 -21.95 0.31
N ASP A 41 -22.95 -21.90 -0.62
CA ASP A 41 -21.52 -21.87 -0.26
C ASP A 41 -21.01 -20.49 0.21
N GLY A 42 -21.74 -19.38 -0.06
CA GLY A 42 -21.38 -18.03 0.41
C GLY A 42 -19.93 -17.56 0.11
N THR A 43 -19.07 -18.49 -0.34
CA THR A 43 -17.64 -18.27 -0.57
C THR A 43 -17.36 -17.15 -1.55
N PRO A 44 -18.02 -17.05 -2.73
CA PRO A 44 -17.77 -15.97 -3.67
C PRO A 44 -18.08 -14.59 -3.07
N VAL A 45 -19.17 -14.49 -2.31
CA VAL A 45 -19.62 -13.24 -1.67
C VAL A 45 -18.66 -12.85 -0.54
N ALA A 46 -18.24 -13.82 0.28
CA ALA A 46 -17.28 -13.59 1.36
C ALA A 46 -15.91 -13.14 0.81
N LEU A 47 -15.44 -13.75 -0.28
CA LEU A 47 -14.21 -13.36 -0.96
C LEU A 47 -14.31 -11.93 -1.55
N ALA A 48 -15.39 -11.63 -2.26
CA ALA A 48 -15.60 -10.30 -2.82
C ALA A 48 -15.68 -9.23 -1.71
N ALA A 49 -16.35 -9.53 -0.59
CA ALA A 49 -16.39 -8.65 0.59
C ALA A 49 -15.00 -8.42 1.18
N ALA A 50 -14.19 -9.47 1.34
CA ALA A 50 -12.82 -9.38 1.84
C ALA A 50 -11.92 -8.56 0.89
N PHE A 51 -12.02 -8.79 -0.42
CA PHE A 51 -11.30 -8.00 -1.42
C PHE A 51 -11.76 -6.54 -1.41
N ALA A 52 -13.06 -6.27 -1.30
CA ALA A 52 -13.58 -4.90 -1.27
C ALA A 52 -13.06 -4.12 -0.06
N LEU A 53 -12.95 -4.74 1.12
CA LEU A 53 -12.37 -4.11 2.32
C LEU A 53 -10.92 -3.66 2.12
N SER A 54 -10.18 -4.31 1.23
CA SER A 54 -8.78 -3.99 0.89
C SER A 54 -8.68 -3.03 -0.29
N VAL A 55 -9.46 -3.27 -1.35
CA VAL A 55 -9.38 -2.53 -2.63
C VAL A 55 -10.04 -1.16 -2.54
N PHE A 56 -11.22 -1.03 -1.94
CA PHE A 56 -11.96 0.23 -1.90
C PHE A 56 -11.22 1.36 -1.16
N PRO A 57 -10.61 1.12 0.04
CA PRO A 57 -9.75 2.12 0.67
C PRO A 57 -8.56 2.52 -0.20
N ALA A 58 -8.03 1.57 -0.98
CA ALA A 58 -6.89 1.76 -1.85
C ALA A 58 -7.17 2.72 -3.01
N PHE A 59 -8.35 2.58 -3.60
CA PHE A 59 -8.85 3.53 -4.59
C PHE A 59 -9.28 4.87 -3.96
N GLY A 60 -9.09 5.00 -2.64
CA GLY A 60 -9.43 6.19 -1.86
C GLY A 60 -10.93 6.44 -1.80
N LEU A 61 -11.76 5.42 -1.98
CA LEU A 61 -13.23 5.58 -1.97
C LEU A 61 -13.77 6.04 -0.62
N TYR A 62 -12.99 5.92 0.46
CA TYR A 62 -13.30 6.38 1.81
C TYR A 62 -12.48 7.61 2.25
N ALA A 63 -11.68 8.19 1.36
CA ALA A 63 -10.92 9.38 1.68
C ALA A 63 -11.85 10.60 1.69
N ALA A 64 -11.81 11.38 2.76
CA ALA A 64 -12.55 12.63 2.92
C ALA A 64 -11.96 13.79 2.07
N ASP A 65 -11.49 13.49 0.86
CA ASP A 65 -10.89 14.49 -0.03
C ASP A 65 -11.98 15.23 -0.81
N ARG A 66 -12.40 16.38 -0.28
CA ARG A 66 -13.41 17.29 -0.87
C ARG A 66 -13.01 17.87 -2.24
N ARG A 67 -11.82 17.61 -2.75
CA ARG A 67 -11.33 18.09 -4.06
C ARG A 67 -11.42 17.07 -5.17
N ARG A 68 -11.97 15.89 -4.94
CA ARG A 68 -12.13 14.90 -5.99
C ARG A 68 -13.27 15.28 -6.93
N SER A 69 -12.98 15.29 -8.23
CA SER A 69 -14.01 15.38 -9.27
C SER A 69 -14.97 14.18 -9.14
N ALA A 70 -16.28 14.45 -9.31
CA ALA A 70 -17.31 13.42 -9.32
C ALA A 70 -16.98 12.28 -10.30
N THR A 71 -16.49 12.63 -11.50
CA THR A 71 -16.06 11.67 -12.51
C THR A 71 -14.95 10.74 -12.04
N ARG A 72 -13.96 11.26 -11.29
CA ARG A 72 -12.90 10.43 -10.71
C ARG A 72 -13.40 9.49 -9.62
N LEU A 73 -14.34 9.92 -8.80
CA LEU A 73 -14.90 9.05 -7.76
C LEU A 73 -15.69 7.90 -8.39
N LEU A 74 -16.54 8.21 -9.36
CA LEU A 74 -17.36 7.20 -10.05
C LEU A 74 -16.49 6.24 -10.87
N SER A 75 -15.53 6.72 -11.66
CA SER A 75 -14.62 5.85 -12.41
C SER A 75 -13.75 4.98 -11.49
N SER A 76 -13.25 5.54 -10.37
CA SER A 76 -12.51 4.75 -9.37
C SER A 76 -13.38 3.65 -8.75
N THR A 77 -14.69 3.88 -8.58
CA THR A 77 -15.62 2.87 -8.06
C THR A 77 -15.79 1.71 -9.03
N VAL A 78 -16.01 2.01 -10.32
CA VAL A 78 -16.13 0.99 -11.36
C VAL A 78 -14.87 0.14 -11.46
N VAL A 79 -13.70 0.79 -11.52
CA VAL A 79 -12.42 0.10 -11.62
C VAL A 79 -12.13 -0.73 -10.37
N ALA A 80 -12.40 -0.19 -9.17
CA ALA A 80 -12.20 -0.91 -7.93
C ALA A 80 -13.09 -2.16 -7.84
N TRP A 81 -14.35 -2.04 -8.26
CA TRP A 81 -15.27 -3.18 -8.28
C TRP A 81 -14.87 -4.23 -9.32
N ALA A 82 -14.46 -3.81 -10.51
CA ALA A 82 -13.95 -4.72 -11.54
C ALA A 82 -12.70 -5.49 -11.06
N VAL A 83 -11.80 -4.82 -10.32
CA VAL A 83 -10.63 -5.48 -9.70
C VAL A 83 -11.06 -6.50 -8.65
N VAL A 84 -12.03 -6.16 -7.79
CA VAL A 84 -12.57 -7.10 -6.78
C VAL A 84 -13.14 -8.35 -7.45
N GLN A 85 -13.97 -8.18 -8.49
CA GLN A 85 -14.58 -9.31 -9.19
C GLN A 85 -13.55 -10.14 -9.97
N GLY A 86 -12.59 -9.50 -10.62
CA GLY A 86 -11.50 -10.20 -11.30
C GLY A 86 -10.63 -11.04 -10.35
N CYS A 87 -10.31 -10.48 -9.18
CA CYS A 87 -9.57 -11.23 -8.14
C CYS A 87 -10.41 -12.38 -7.56
N CYS A 88 -11.70 -12.15 -7.34
CA CYS A 88 -12.62 -13.18 -6.85
C CYS A 88 -12.74 -14.33 -7.85
N ALA A 89 -13.04 -14.03 -9.10
CA ALA A 89 -13.15 -15.05 -10.16
C ALA A 89 -11.83 -15.80 -10.39
N GLY A 90 -10.70 -15.08 -10.44
CA GLY A 90 -9.38 -15.69 -10.62
C GLY A 90 -8.98 -16.62 -9.48
N LEU A 91 -9.28 -16.25 -8.23
CA LEU A 91 -8.98 -17.08 -7.07
C LEU A 91 -9.87 -18.31 -7.02
N LEU A 92 -11.18 -18.17 -7.29
CA LEU A 92 -12.10 -19.30 -7.35
C LEU A 92 -11.71 -20.27 -8.45
N PHE A 93 -11.35 -19.79 -9.62
CA PHE A 93 -10.85 -20.62 -10.71
C PHE A 93 -9.56 -21.36 -10.34
N ALA A 94 -8.66 -20.73 -9.57
CA ALA A 94 -7.41 -21.37 -9.14
C ALA A 94 -7.59 -22.43 -8.04
N LEU A 95 -8.61 -22.27 -7.19
CA LEU A 95 -8.85 -23.17 -6.06
C LEU A 95 -9.75 -24.34 -6.40
N ASP A 96 -10.71 -24.16 -7.28
CA ASP A 96 -11.70 -25.17 -7.62
C ASP A 96 -12.03 -25.11 -9.12
N HIS A 97 -11.35 -25.98 -9.89
CA HIS A 97 -11.46 -26.03 -11.34
C HIS A 97 -12.81 -26.59 -11.81
N GLU A 98 -13.53 -27.31 -10.95
CA GLU A 98 -14.77 -27.99 -11.31
C GLU A 98 -16.04 -27.17 -11.03
N ARG A 99 -15.98 -26.17 -10.15
CA ARG A 99 -17.12 -25.32 -9.79
C ARG A 99 -17.07 -23.98 -10.52
N ALA A 100 -17.44 -23.98 -11.79
CA ALA A 100 -17.62 -22.74 -12.54
C ALA A 100 -18.79 -21.95 -11.96
N LEU A 101 -18.57 -20.69 -11.57
CA LEU A 101 -19.66 -19.78 -11.21
C LEU A 101 -20.62 -19.66 -12.40
N PRO A 102 -21.96 -19.76 -12.17
CA PRO A 102 -22.93 -19.54 -13.24
C PRO A 102 -22.72 -18.16 -13.88
N PRO A 103 -22.37 -18.08 -15.17
CA PRO A 103 -21.96 -16.82 -15.79
C PRO A 103 -23.03 -15.73 -15.72
N ALA A 104 -24.29 -16.12 -15.87
CA ALA A 104 -25.44 -15.19 -15.82
C ALA A 104 -25.61 -14.61 -14.41
N TRP A 105 -25.49 -15.43 -13.37
CA TRP A 105 -25.56 -15.00 -11.97
C TRP A 105 -24.40 -14.04 -11.65
N PHE A 106 -23.17 -14.41 -12.01
CA PHE A 106 -21.99 -13.60 -11.75
C PHE A 106 -22.04 -12.24 -12.48
N ALA A 107 -22.48 -12.23 -13.73
CA ALA A 107 -22.66 -11.00 -14.50
C ALA A 107 -23.74 -10.10 -13.90
N CYS A 108 -24.89 -10.66 -13.52
CA CYS A 108 -25.99 -9.91 -12.90
C CYS A 108 -25.55 -9.35 -11.52
N TRP A 109 -24.92 -10.17 -10.68
CA TRP A 109 -24.35 -9.72 -9.41
C TRP A 109 -23.38 -8.56 -9.59
N THR A 110 -22.45 -8.70 -10.54
CA THR A 110 -21.47 -7.67 -10.85
C THR A 110 -22.12 -6.34 -11.24
N LEU A 111 -23.13 -6.39 -12.12
CA LEU A 111 -23.85 -5.21 -12.61
C LEU A 111 -24.70 -4.56 -11.52
N VAL A 112 -25.52 -5.33 -10.81
CA VAL A 112 -26.42 -4.80 -9.77
C VAL A 112 -25.61 -4.15 -8.64
N THR A 113 -24.53 -4.80 -8.19
CA THR A 113 -23.66 -4.23 -7.17
C THR A 113 -22.96 -2.97 -7.66
N CYS A 114 -22.47 -2.95 -8.90
CA CYS A 114 -21.84 -1.77 -9.50
C CYS A 114 -22.80 -0.57 -9.54
N ILE A 115 -24.02 -0.78 -10.02
CA ILE A 115 -25.05 0.26 -10.07
C ILE A 115 -25.38 0.77 -8.66
N GLY A 116 -25.56 -0.11 -7.69
CA GLY A 116 -25.81 0.26 -6.30
C GLY A 116 -24.68 1.08 -5.67
N LEU A 117 -23.44 0.68 -5.87
CA LEU A 117 -22.27 1.42 -5.41
C LEU A 117 -22.16 2.81 -6.05
N LEU A 118 -22.47 2.93 -7.35
CA LEU A 118 -22.48 4.21 -8.05
C LEU A 118 -23.63 5.12 -7.57
N ALA A 119 -24.82 4.56 -7.34
CA ALA A 119 -25.96 5.30 -6.82
C ALA A 119 -25.68 5.89 -5.43
N ILE A 120 -25.13 5.10 -4.50
CA ILE A 120 -24.77 5.56 -3.16
C ILE A 120 -23.75 6.71 -3.23
N ARG A 121 -22.73 6.59 -4.08
CA ARG A 121 -21.72 7.65 -4.23
C ARG A 121 -22.26 8.88 -4.92
N GLY A 122 -23.15 8.71 -5.90
CA GLY A 122 -23.87 9.81 -6.54
C GLY A 122 -24.69 10.61 -5.53
N LEU A 123 -25.47 9.94 -4.67
CA LEU A 123 -26.24 10.56 -3.61
C LEU A 123 -25.36 11.30 -2.60
N ALA A 124 -24.22 10.72 -2.21
CA ALA A 124 -23.26 11.36 -1.31
C ALA A 124 -22.67 12.66 -1.92
N LEU A 125 -22.45 12.69 -3.24
CA LEU A 125 -21.97 13.89 -3.94
C LEU A 125 -23.01 15.01 -3.96
N VAL A 126 -24.28 14.68 -4.16
CA VAL A 126 -25.39 15.66 -4.15
C VAL A 126 -25.58 16.24 -2.74
N GLY A 127 -25.47 15.40 -1.69
CA GLY A 127 -25.60 15.84 -0.30
C GLY A 127 -24.45 16.72 0.22
N SER A 128 -23.26 16.65 -0.39
CA SER A 128 -22.08 17.41 0.04
C SER A 128 -21.97 18.82 -0.57
N GLY A 129 -22.92 19.23 -1.40
CA GLY A 129 -22.94 20.54 -2.05
C GLY A 129 -23.28 21.75 -1.15
N THR A 130 -23.66 21.54 0.11
CA THR A 130 -24.17 22.56 1.01
C THR A 130 -23.22 23.13 2.06
N ASP A 131 -22.01 22.57 2.21
CA ASP A 131 -21.05 23.06 3.22
C ASP A 131 -19.76 23.63 2.58
N ARG A 132 -19.88 24.80 1.96
CA ARG A 132 -18.71 25.66 1.66
C ARG A 132 -18.57 26.72 2.72
N HIS A 133 -17.87 26.45 3.80
CA HIS A 133 -17.09 27.41 4.60
C HIS A 133 -16.43 26.65 5.77
N LEU A 134 -15.12 26.54 5.75
CA LEU A 134 -14.18 26.82 6.85
C LEU A 134 -12.76 26.29 6.57
N GLY A 135 -11.80 27.20 6.59
CA GLY A 135 -10.51 27.05 7.25
C GLY A 135 -9.40 26.24 6.57
N SER A 136 -8.54 26.93 5.84
CA SER A 136 -7.22 26.45 5.42
C SER A 136 -6.23 26.47 6.59
N ILE A 137 -5.55 25.34 6.86
CA ILE A 137 -4.31 25.32 7.65
C ILE A 137 -3.18 24.93 6.70
N THR A 138 -2.23 25.85 6.53
CA THR A 138 -1.07 25.72 5.65
C THR A 138 0.13 25.13 6.39
N PRO A 139 0.90 24.20 5.80
CA PRO A 139 2.24 23.83 6.30
C PRO A 139 3.32 24.78 5.78
N SER A 140 4.38 24.92 6.56
CA SER A 140 5.54 25.81 6.39
C SER A 140 6.27 25.68 5.03
N PRO A 141 6.70 26.83 4.40
CA PRO A 141 6.65 26.85 2.94
C PRO A 141 7.97 26.92 2.14
N ASN A 142 9.16 27.03 2.65
CA ASN A 142 10.24 27.53 1.77
C ASN A 142 11.30 26.55 1.24
N ARG A 143 11.58 25.43 1.90
CA ARG A 143 12.55 24.45 1.39
C ARG A 143 11.92 23.39 0.47
N ASP A 144 10.70 22.97 0.80
CA ASP A 144 10.01 21.92 0.05
C ASP A 144 9.47 22.43 -1.30
N ARG A 145 9.18 23.72 -1.43
CA ARG A 145 8.72 24.33 -2.69
C ARG A 145 9.78 24.34 -3.79
N ALA A 146 11.03 24.55 -3.45
CA ALA A 146 12.14 24.54 -4.43
C ALA A 146 12.34 23.11 -5.00
N ILE A 147 12.25 22.08 -4.15
CA ILE A 147 12.40 20.68 -4.53
C ILE A 147 11.23 20.24 -5.43
N VAL A 148 10.00 20.65 -5.07
CA VAL A 148 8.79 20.35 -5.86
C VAL A 148 8.81 21.10 -7.21
N ALA A 149 9.31 22.34 -7.27
CA ALA A 149 9.44 23.10 -8.52
C ALA A 149 10.43 22.45 -9.50
N THR A 150 11.48 21.80 -9.00
CA THR A 150 12.44 21.07 -9.84
C THR A 150 11.81 19.80 -10.42
N ALA A 151 10.98 19.11 -9.64
CA ALA A 151 10.29 17.90 -10.08
C ALA A 151 9.19 18.15 -11.14
N THR A 152 8.56 19.34 -11.13
CA THR A 152 7.52 19.69 -12.11
C THR A 152 8.08 20.04 -13.50
N ARG A 153 9.37 20.38 -13.59
CA ARG A 153 10.05 20.65 -14.88
C ARG A 153 10.54 19.39 -15.62
N PHE A 154 10.42 18.22 -14.99
CA PHE A 154 10.91 16.98 -15.59
C PHE A 154 9.85 16.35 -16.51
N ASN A 155 9.78 16.84 -17.76
CA ASN A 155 8.89 16.30 -18.81
C ASN A 155 9.37 14.97 -19.43
N GLY A 156 10.45 14.39 -18.93
CA GLY A 156 11.09 13.20 -19.49
C GLY A 156 10.92 11.93 -18.64
N ALA A 157 9.92 11.87 -17.76
CA ALA A 157 9.70 10.64 -16.99
C ALA A 157 9.13 9.55 -17.92
N PRO A 158 9.86 8.44 -18.12
CA PRO A 158 9.35 7.33 -18.90
C PRO A 158 8.13 6.71 -18.22
N ASN A 159 7.46 5.81 -18.92
CA ASN A 159 6.23 5.10 -18.55
C ASN A 159 6.24 4.37 -17.18
N ALA A 160 7.26 4.58 -16.34
CA ALA A 160 7.40 4.02 -14.98
C ALA A 160 6.26 4.41 -14.01
N CYS A 161 5.39 5.34 -14.40
CA CYS A 161 4.13 5.68 -13.72
C CYS A 161 2.89 5.30 -14.54
N GLY A 162 3.05 4.50 -15.61
CA GLY A 162 1.98 4.15 -16.54
C GLY A 162 0.85 3.33 -15.88
N THR A 163 -0.32 3.36 -16.53
CA THR A 163 -1.52 2.64 -16.07
C THR A 163 -1.27 1.13 -15.95
N ALA A 164 -0.58 0.54 -16.92
CA ALA A 164 -0.29 -0.90 -16.90
C ALA A 164 0.55 -1.33 -15.68
N LYS A 165 1.59 -0.55 -15.34
CA LYS A 165 2.36 -0.77 -14.10
C LYS A 165 1.46 -0.68 -12.86
N ARG A 166 0.60 0.32 -12.82
CA ARG A 166 -0.31 0.51 -11.69
C ARG A 166 -1.29 -0.62 -11.51
N VAL A 167 -1.83 -1.14 -12.61
CA VAL A 167 -2.73 -2.31 -12.60
C VAL A 167 -1.99 -3.55 -12.07
N LEU A 168 -0.77 -3.80 -12.55
CA LEU A 168 0.06 -4.90 -12.03
C LEU A 168 0.33 -4.74 -10.54
N ASP A 169 0.74 -3.54 -10.09
CA ASP A 169 0.99 -3.26 -8.67
C ASP A 169 -0.24 -3.56 -7.81
N LEU A 170 -1.43 -3.16 -8.26
CA LEU A 170 -2.69 -3.38 -7.54
C LEU A 170 -3.07 -4.86 -7.47
N ILE A 171 -3.03 -5.56 -8.60
CA ILE A 171 -3.38 -6.98 -8.67
C ILE A 171 -2.46 -7.78 -7.74
N VAL A 172 -1.15 -7.65 -7.93
CA VAL A 172 -0.18 -8.44 -7.16
C VAL A 172 -0.22 -8.09 -5.67
N ALA A 173 -0.29 -6.80 -5.31
CA ALA A 173 -0.35 -6.40 -3.91
C ALA A 173 -1.63 -6.89 -3.22
N THR A 174 -2.78 -6.88 -3.92
CA THR A 174 -4.05 -7.36 -3.37
C THR A 174 -4.01 -8.88 -3.16
N ILE A 175 -3.55 -9.62 -4.16
CA ILE A 175 -3.40 -11.08 -4.05
C ILE A 175 -2.47 -11.43 -2.87
N LEU A 176 -1.33 -10.77 -2.76
CA LEU A 176 -0.37 -11.04 -1.68
C LEU A 176 -0.91 -10.67 -0.30
N ILE A 177 -1.66 -9.58 -0.15
CA ILE A 177 -2.29 -9.24 1.14
C ILE A 177 -3.31 -10.31 1.54
N VAL A 178 -4.15 -10.76 0.62
CA VAL A 178 -5.16 -11.79 0.91
C VAL A 178 -4.49 -13.11 1.24
N LEU A 179 -3.54 -13.55 0.41
CA LEU A 179 -2.82 -14.81 0.62
C LEU A 179 -2.04 -14.81 1.94
N LEU A 180 -1.41 -13.69 2.29
CA LEU A 180 -0.61 -13.55 3.50
C LEU A 180 -1.42 -13.08 4.72
N SER A 181 -2.73 -12.83 4.58
CA SER A 181 -3.56 -12.30 5.67
C SER A 181 -3.52 -13.15 6.95
N PRO A 182 -3.54 -14.50 6.92
CA PRO A 182 -3.40 -15.30 8.14
C PRO A 182 -2.04 -15.06 8.83
N LEU A 183 -0.96 -15.02 8.03
CA LEU A 183 0.39 -14.75 8.53
C LEU A 183 0.49 -13.34 9.12
N LEU A 184 -0.08 -12.33 8.44
CA LEU A 184 -0.12 -10.95 8.92
C LEU A 184 -0.88 -10.84 10.24
N ALA A 185 -1.98 -11.57 10.41
CA ALA A 185 -2.75 -11.63 11.64
C ALA A 185 -1.95 -12.26 12.80
N VAL A 186 -1.28 -13.38 12.54
CA VAL A 186 -0.41 -14.06 13.54
C VAL A 186 0.74 -13.13 13.97
N ILE A 187 1.43 -12.48 13.02
CA ILE A 187 2.49 -11.52 13.32
C ILE A 187 1.95 -10.34 14.14
N ALA A 188 0.81 -9.77 13.74
CA ALA A 188 0.19 -8.66 14.45
C ALA A 188 -0.19 -9.04 15.90
N LEU A 189 -0.72 -10.24 16.09
CA LEU A 189 -1.05 -10.77 17.42
C LEU A 189 0.22 -10.96 18.24
N ALA A 190 1.26 -11.59 17.71
CA ALA A 190 2.54 -11.81 18.40
C ALA A 190 3.17 -10.49 18.85
N ILE A 191 3.14 -9.44 18.00
CA ILE A 191 3.65 -8.11 18.38
C ILE A 191 2.76 -7.46 19.45
N ARG A 192 1.45 -7.71 19.42
CA ARG A 192 0.53 -7.18 20.45
C ARG A 192 0.78 -7.79 21.82
N LEU A 193 1.17 -9.05 21.89
CA LEU A 193 1.51 -9.71 23.15
C LEU A 193 2.76 -9.09 23.81
N ASP A 194 3.65 -8.47 23.01
CA ASP A 194 4.81 -7.69 23.50
C ASP A 194 4.43 -6.26 23.94
N GLY A 195 3.13 -5.93 23.97
CA GLY A 195 2.54 -4.64 24.39
C GLY A 195 2.63 -3.54 23.31
N GLY A 196 1.60 -2.69 23.26
CA GLY A 196 1.53 -1.52 22.35
C GLY A 196 1.07 -1.82 20.92
N PRO A 197 1.18 -0.85 19.99
CA PRO A 197 0.64 -0.97 18.63
C PRO A 197 1.45 -1.95 17.80
N CYS A 198 0.79 -2.74 16.94
CA CYS A 198 1.45 -3.70 16.05
C CYS A 198 2.10 -3.03 14.83
N LEU A 199 1.59 -1.87 14.39
CA LEU A 199 2.10 -1.14 13.23
C LEU A 199 2.85 0.11 13.66
N TYR A 200 3.92 0.38 12.94
CA TYR A 200 4.71 1.60 12.99
C TYR A 200 4.67 2.28 11.62
N ALA A 201 4.57 3.59 11.61
CA ALA A 201 4.52 4.38 10.39
C ALA A 201 5.63 5.44 10.41
N HIS A 202 6.57 5.33 9.47
CA HIS A 202 7.65 6.29 9.30
C HIS A 202 7.38 7.22 8.12
N VAL A 203 7.53 8.54 8.33
CA VAL A 203 7.32 9.50 7.24
C VAL A 203 8.46 9.39 6.23
N ARG A 204 8.10 9.18 4.97
CA ARG A 204 9.00 9.10 3.82
C ARG A 204 8.52 10.04 2.73
N ILE A 205 9.42 10.38 1.82
CA ILE A 205 9.12 11.21 0.66
C ILE A 205 8.73 10.30 -0.51
N GLY A 206 7.60 10.56 -1.11
CA GLY A 206 7.07 9.81 -2.25
C GLY A 206 7.10 10.59 -3.55
N HIS A 207 6.33 10.10 -4.52
CA HIS A 207 6.17 10.71 -5.84
C HIS A 207 5.83 12.19 -5.77
N ARG A 208 6.52 13.01 -6.57
CA ARG A 208 6.38 14.48 -6.60
C ARG A 208 6.65 15.16 -5.24
N GLY A 209 7.54 14.57 -4.42
CA GLY A 209 7.91 15.15 -3.14
C GLY A 209 6.83 15.07 -2.05
N ARG A 210 5.75 14.34 -2.26
CA ARG A 210 4.65 14.22 -1.28
C ARG A 210 5.07 13.31 -0.13
N PRO A 211 5.02 13.76 1.12
CA PRO A 211 5.29 12.90 2.26
C PRO A 211 4.16 11.88 2.42
N PHE A 212 4.52 10.65 2.77
CA PHE A 212 3.58 9.59 3.08
C PHE A 212 4.05 8.77 4.30
N ARG A 213 3.14 8.05 4.91
CA ARG A 213 3.42 7.16 6.03
C ARG A 213 3.75 5.76 5.53
N CYS A 214 5.03 5.42 5.48
CA CYS A 214 5.51 4.09 5.14
C CYS A 214 5.22 3.13 6.30
N LEU A 215 4.35 2.15 6.06
CA LEU A 215 3.88 1.21 7.07
C LEU A 215 4.87 0.06 7.25
N LYS A 216 5.12 -0.32 8.52
CA LYS A 216 5.89 -1.49 8.90
C LYS A 216 5.30 -2.15 10.13
N PHE A 217 5.59 -3.40 10.36
CA PHE A 217 5.38 -3.97 11.68
C PHE A 217 6.36 -3.35 12.68
N ARG A 218 5.91 -3.19 13.93
CA ARG A 218 6.78 -2.71 15.00
C ARG A 218 7.81 -3.77 15.33
N THR A 219 9.07 -3.41 15.23
CA THR A 219 10.22 -4.27 15.55
C THR A 219 11.03 -3.79 16.76
N MET A 220 10.69 -2.60 17.26
CA MET A 220 11.35 -1.97 18.41
C MET A 220 10.38 -1.82 19.58
N ARG A 221 10.93 -1.68 20.78
CA ARG A 221 10.18 -1.36 21.99
C ARG A 221 9.46 -0.03 21.88
N THR A 222 8.39 0.16 22.65
CA THR A 222 7.59 1.39 22.62
C THR A 222 8.36 2.61 23.12
N ASP A 223 9.36 2.41 23.98
CA ASP A 223 10.25 3.42 24.55
C ASP A 223 11.60 3.56 23.82
N ALA A 224 11.69 3.02 22.58
CA ALA A 224 12.93 2.96 21.80
C ALA A 224 13.62 4.33 21.62
N ASP A 225 12.87 5.41 21.47
CA ASP A 225 13.42 6.77 21.31
C ASP A 225 14.09 7.25 22.62
N HIS A 226 13.47 6.98 23.76
CA HIS A 226 14.05 7.29 25.08
C HIS A 226 15.31 6.46 25.35
N GLN A 227 15.29 5.17 24.99
CA GLN A 227 16.47 4.31 25.12
C GLN A 227 17.62 4.79 24.22
N LEU A 228 17.30 5.20 22.96
CA LEU A 228 18.33 5.75 22.07
C LEU A 228 18.96 7.01 22.65
N LYS A 229 18.15 7.95 23.13
CA LYS A 229 18.64 9.19 23.69
C LYS A 229 19.59 8.92 24.85
N ARG A 230 19.21 8.07 25.80
CA ARG A 230 20.05 7.66 26.92
C ARG A 230 21.36 7.00 26.45
N LEU A 231 21.27 6.07 25.47
CA LEU A 231 22.44 5.38 24.94
C LEU A 231 23.44 6.35 24.32
N LEU A 232 22.94 7.31 23.51
CA LEU A 232 23.78 8.33 22.88
C LEU A 232 24.37 9.33 23.89
N GLU A 233 23.75 9.51 25.05
CA GLU A 233 24.30 10.34 26.15
C GLU A 233 25.38 9.61 26.92
N THR A 234 25.27 8.29 27.12
CA THR A 234 26.13 7.50 27.99
C THR A 234 27.27 6.77 27.28
N ASP A 235 27.11 6.42 25.99
CA ASP A 235 28.06 5.62 25.22
C ASP A 235 28.65 6.41 24.05
N PRO A 236 29.93 6.81 24.10
CA PRO A 236 30.61 7.52 23.01
C PRO A 236 30.72 6.68 21.74
N GLN A 237 30.86 5.34 21.88
CA GLN A 237 30.99 4.44 20.74
C GLN A 237 29.68 4.34 19.99
N ALA A 238 28.55 4.18 20.69
CA ALA A 238 27.21 4.21 20.11
C ALA A 238 26.93 5.55 19.41
N ARG A 239 27.43 6.67 19.96
CA ARG A 239 27.32 8.00 19.34
C ARG A 239 28.02 8.07 17.99
N THR A 240 29.23 7.53 17.91
CA THR A 240 30.05 7.50 16.69
C THR A 240 29.39 6.60 15.63
N GLU A 241 28.93 5.41 16.02
CA GLU A 241 28.21 4.51 15.10
C GLU A 241 26.95 5.17 14.56
N TRP A 242 26.18 5.81 15.43
CA TRP A 242 24.95 6.50 15.05
C TRP A 242 25.19 7.66 14.08
N ALA A 243 26.25 8.44 14.31
CA ALA A 243 26.63 9.56 13.43
C ALA A 243 27.01 9.11 12.03
N CYS A 244 27.62 7.92 11.88
CA CYS A 244 28.04 7.38 10.60
C CYS A 244 26.86 6.89 9.72
N GLY A 245 25.80 6.35 10.32
CA GLY A 245 24.78 5.69 9.49
C GLY A 245 23.39 5.56 10.08
N PHE A 246 23.10 6.19 11.21
CA PHE A 246 21.84 6.05 11.94
C PHE A 246 21.48 4.60 12.27
N LYS A 247 22.49 3.76 12.46
CA LYS A 247 22.38 2.35 12.81
C LYS A 247 23.35 2.02 13.95
N LEU A 248 22.94 1.07 14.78
CA LEU A 248 23.77 0.48 15.84
C LEU A 248 23.97 -1.00 15.52
N LYS A 249 25.18 -1.51 15.69
CA LYS A 249 25.52 -2.94 15.48
C LYS A 249 24.76 -3.84 16.46
N HIS A 250 24.69 -3.43 17.71
CA HIS A 250 23.95 -4.11 18.77
C HIS A 250 22.84 -3.21 19.29
N ASP A 251 21.71 -3.20 18.58
CA ASP A 251 20.57 -2.36 18.94
C ASP A 251 19.66 -3.09 19.95
N THR A 252 19.82 -2.76 21.23
CA THR A 252 19.03 -3.33 22.35
C THR A 252 17.55 -2.95 22.32
N ARG A 253 17.17 -1.97 21.51
CA ARG A 253 15.77 -1.53 21.32
C ARG A 253 14.95 -2.51 20.52
N ILE A 254 15.61 -3.43 19.77
CA ILE A 254 14.94 -4.39 18.90
C ILE A 254 14.44 -5.56 19.75
N THR A 255 13.12 -5.85 19.67
CA THR A 255 12.53 -6.99 20.36
C THR A 255 12.98 -8.33 19.77
N ALA A 256 12.78 -9.44 20.48
CA ALA A 256 13.11 -10.77 19.95
C ALA A 256 12.32 -11.09 18.66
N ILE A 257 11.01 -10.80 18.66
CA ILE A 257 10.14 -10.91 17.49
C ILE A 257 10.62 -9.95 16.40
N GLY A 258 10.97 -8.71 16.75
CA GLY A 258 11.48 -7.70 15.82
C GLY A 258 12.74 -8.14 15.08
N ARG A 259 13.66 -8.84 15.75
CA ARG A 259 14.86 -9.40 15.10
C ARG A 259 14.50 -10.46 14.05
N MET A 260 13.59 -11.36 14.37
CA MET A 260 13.11 -12.36 13.44
C MET A 260 12.46 -11.70 12.21
N LEU A 261 11.56 -10.72 12.44
CA LEU A 261 10.86 -10.02 11.36
C LEU A 261 11.82 -9.26 10.45
N ARG A 262 12.83 -8.57 10.98
CA ARG A 262 13.86 -7.88 10.18
C ARG A 262 14.71 -8.84 9.38
N ARG A 263 15.15 -9.94 10.00
CA ARG A 263 15.94 -10.97 9.33
C ARG A 263 15.22 -11.62 8.16
N THR A 264 13.90 -11.77 8.26
CA THR A 264 13.04 -12.36 7.23
C THR A 264 12.41 -11.30 6.31
N SER A 265 12.62 -10.00 6.57
CA SER A 265 11.96 -8.87 5.89
C SER A 265 10.42 -8.88 6.00
N LEU A 266 9.85 -9.66 6.91
CA LEU A 266 8.42 -9.71 7.16
C LEU A 266 7.88 -8.42 7.81
N ASP A 267 8.74 -7.61 8.42
CA ASP A 267 8.39 -6.30 8.96
C ASP A 267 7.91 -5.33 7.87
N GLU A 268 8.26 -5.54 6.62
CA GLU A 268 7.90 -4.68 5.49
C GLU A 268 6.58 -5.07 4.80
N LEU A 269 5.98 -6.23 5.13
CA LEU A 269 4.73 -6.67 4.50
C LEU A 269 3.58 -5.65 4.58
N PRO A 270 3.39 -4.85 5.66
CA PRO A 270 2.36 -3.83 5.70
C PRO A 270 2.50 -2.75 4.60
N GLN A 271 3.65 -2.63 3.94
CA GLN A 271 3.84 -1.70 2.81
C GLN A 271 3.00 -2.09 1.58
N PHE A 272 2.52 -3.33 1.45
CA PHE A 272 1.52 -3.65 0.43
C PHE A 272 0.29 -2.76 0.53
N VAL A 273 -0.11 -2.34 1.73
CA VAL A 273 -1.18 -1.35 1.93
C VAL A 273 -0.79 0.00 1.32
N ASN A 274 0.49 0.43 1.42
CA ASN A 274 0.97 1.65 0.76
C ASN A 274 0.95 1.52 -0.77
N VAL A 275 1.30 0.33 -1.29
CA VAL A 275 1.19 0.05 -2.73
C VAL A 275 -0.26 0.18 -3.17
N ILE A 276 -1.19 -0.46 -2.48
CA ILE A 276 -2.61 -0.38 -2.78
C ILE A 276 -3.13 1.07 -2.69
N ARG A 277 -2.73 1.85 -1.69
CA ARG A 277 -3.08 3.27 -1.54
C ARG A 277 -2.53 4.17 -2.65
N GLY A 278 -1.48 3.73 -3.35
CA GLY A 278 -0.81 4.50 -4.39
C GLY A 278 0.32 5.39 -3.90
N ASP A 279 0.70 5.26 -2.62
CA ASP A 279 1.88 5.92 -2.06
C ASP A 279 3.17 5.29 -2.59
N MET A 280 3.13 3.97 -2.84
CA MET A 280 4.25 3.15 -3.30
C MET A 280 3.88 2.32 -4.54
N SER A 281 4.88 1.69 -5.11
CA SER A 281 4.83 0.66 -6.15
C SER A 281 5.49 -0.61 -5.61
N LEU A 282 5.25 -1.77 -6.21
CA LEU A 282 6.00 -2.99 -5.89
C LEU A 282 7.49 -2.79 -6.21
N VAL A 283 7.80 -2.24 -7.38
CA VAL A 283 9.18 -2.01 -7.85
C VAL A 283 9.42 -0.52 -8.06
N GLY A 284 10.49 0.00 -7.49
CA GLY A 284 10.88 1.41 -7.62
C GLY A 284 12.11 1.76 -6.78
N PRO A 285 12.54 3.01 -6.78
CA PRO A 285 13.55 3.52 -5.84
C PRO A 285 13.09 3.33 -4.39
N ARG A 286 14.04 3.08 -3.48
CA ARG A 286 13.69 2.91 -2.07
C ARG A 286 13.10 4.19 -1.47
N PRO A 287 12.03 4.12 -0.64
CA PRO A 287 11.50 5.30 0.03
C PRO A 287 12.52 5.91 1.01
N VAL A 288 12.90 7.16 0.78
CA VAL A 288 13.89 7.90 1.57
C VAL A 288 13.25 8.89 2.53
N VAL A 289 13.97 9.26 3.60
CA VAL A 289 13.59 10.38 4.48
C VAL A 289 14.00 11.71 3.87
N SER A 290 13.41 12.82 4.35
CA SER A 290 13.73 14.16 3.87
C SER A 290 15.24 14.48 3.95
N ALA A 291 15.91 14.04 5.01
CA ALA A 291 17.35 14.25 5.18
C ALA A 291 18.22 13.52 4.12
N GLU A 292 17.71 12.46 3.51
CA GLU A 292 18.44 11.70 2.48
C GLU A 292 18.29 12.31 1.08
N LEU A 293 17.32 13.21 0.84
CA LEU A 293 17.08 13.82 -0.47
C LEU A 293 18.31 14.57 -1.00
N SER A 294 19.04 15.24 -0.14
CA SER A 294 20.28 15.96 -0.52
C SER A 294 21.36 15.04 -1.09
N ARG A 295 21.35 13.75 -0.76
CA ARG A 295 22.30 12.77 -1.26
C ARG A 295 22.07 12.38 -2.73
N TYR A 296 20.89 12.69 -3.28
CA TYR A 296 20.59 12.50 -4.71
C TYR A 296 21.15 13.63 -5.57
N GLY A 297 21.50 14.79 -4.98
CA GLY A 297 22.04 15.92 -5.73
C GLY A 297 21.18 16.33 -6.92
N SER A 298 21.78 16.47 -8.09
CA SER A 298 21.08 16.77 -9.36
C SER A 298 20.10 15.69 -9.82
N ASP A 299 20.28 14.45 -9.36
CA ASP A 299 19.48 13.30 -9.79
C ASP A 299 18.16 13.15 -9.03
N ILE A 300 17.88 14.02 -8.05
CA ILE A 300 16.65 14.00 -7.25
C ILE A 300 15.38 14.00 -8.11
N ALA A 301 15.43 14.62 -9.28
CA ALA A 301 14.30 14.67 -10.21
C ALA A 301 13.84 13.27 -10.66
N TYR A 302 14.79 12.34 -10.87
CA TYR A 302 14.47 10.95 -11.21
C TYR A 302 13.75 10.22 -10.06
N TYR A 303 14.19 10.42 -8.82
CA TYR A 303 13.53 9.87 -7.66
C TYR A 303 12.08 10.38 -7.53
N LEU A 304 11.88 11.68 -7.65
CA LEU A 304 10.58 12.32 -7.50
C LEU A 304 9.62 12.05 -8.67
N ALA A 305 10.14 11.62 -9.82
CA ALA A 305 9.33 11.32 -11.00
C ALA A 305 8.51 10.03 -10.88
N VAL A 306 8.86 9.12 -9.98
CA VAL A 306 8.21 7.81 -9.83
C VAL A 306 7.74 7.55 -8.39
N ARG A 307 6.87 6.55 -8.21
CA ARG A 307 6.54 6.08 -6.86
C ARG A 307 7.70 5.28 -6.30
N PRO A 308 8.06 5.45 -5.01
CA PRO A 308 9.04 4.58 -4.37
C PRO A 308 8.53 3.13 -4.33
N GLY A 309 9.47 2.17 -4.41
CA GLY A 309 9.17 0.75 -4.44
C GLY A 309 9.35 0.05 -3.10
N MET A 310 8.65 -1.08 -2.91
CA MET A 310 8.98 -2.04 -1.84
C MET A 310 10.30 -2.74 -2.13
N THR A 311 10.53 -3.08 -3.40
CA THR A 311 11.82 -3.58 -3.91
C THR A 311 12.31 -2.70 -5.07
N GLY A 312 13.58 -2.83 -5.41
CA GLY A 312 14.19 -2.01 -6.46
C GLY A 312 15.47 -2.61 -7.02
N LEU A 313 15.97 -2.01 -8.07
CA LEU A 313 17.15 -2.52 -8.78
C LEU A 313 18.36 -2.67 -7.85
N TRP A 314 18.66 -1.69 -6.99
CA TRP A 314 19.79 -1.78 -6.07
C TRP A 314 19.57 -2.84 -4.97
N GLN A 315 18.33 -3.05 -4.52
CA GLN A 315 17.99 -4.02 -3.49
C GLN A 315 18.24 -5.47 -3.96
N VAL A 316 18.18 -5.72 -5.27
CA VAL A 316 18.47 -7.04 -5.86
C VAL A 316 19.87 -7.14 -6.49
N SER A 317 20.68 -6.05 -6.43
CA SER A 317 22.01 -5.97 -7.07
C SER A 317 23.20 -5.90 -6.09
N GLY A 318 22.96 -6.03 -4.78
CA GLY A 318 24.04 -5.99 -3.78
C GLY A 318 23.61 -5.46 -2.41
N ARG A 319 22.37 -5.00 -2.26
CA ARG A 319 21.77 -4.55 -0.97
C ARG A 319 22.68 -3.61 -0.16
N ASN A 320 23.04 -4.05 1.06
CA ASN A 320 23.80 -3.22 2.01
C ASN A 320 25.30 -3.11 1.66
N ASP A 321 25.83 -3.95 0.77
CA ASP A 321 27.26 -4.00 0.45
C ASP A 321 27.68 -2.91 -0.55
N ILE A 322 26.71 -2.19 -1.14
CA ILE A 322 26.98 -1.09 -2.06
C ILE A 322 26.88 0.27 -1.36
N GLY A 323 27.85 1.15 -1.66
CA GLY A 323 27.85 2.52 -1.15
C GLY A 323 26.64 3.34 -1.58
N TYR A 324 26.33 4.40 -0.83
CA TYR A 324 25.12 5.21 -1.08
C TYR A 324 25.08 5.80 -2.49
N ALA A 325 26.20 6.29 -3.02
CA ALA A 325 26.28 6.84 -4.39
C ALA A 325 25.91 5.78 -5.46
N ALA A 326 26.37 4.54 -5.28
CA ALA A 326 26.01 3.44 -6.18
C ALA A 326 24.52 3.08 -6.09
N ARG A 327 23.90 3.18 -4.90
CA ARG A 327 22.43 3.02 -4.76
C ARG A 327 21.68 4.07 -5.55
N VAL A 328 22.07 5.35 -5.43
CA VAL A 328 21.48 6.45 -6.19
C VAL A 328 21.62 6.20 -7.70
N ALA A 329 22.82 5.81 -8.17
CA ALA A 329 23.06 5.52 -9.59
C ALA A 329 22.16 4.37 -10.09
N LEU A 330 21.94 3.32 -9.29
CA LEU A 330 21.03 2.21 -9.65
C LEU A 330 19.56 2.65 -9.65
N ASP A 331 19.15 3.51 -8.74
CA ASP A 331 17.79 4.08 -8.73
C ASP A 331 17.55 4.94 -9.96
N VAL A 332 18.48 5.81 -10.32
CA VAL A 332 18.44 6.62 -11.54
C VAL A 332 18.41 5.74 -12.79
N ARG A 333 19.29 4.72 -12.85
CA ARG A 333 19.31 3.75 -13.94
C ARG A 333 17.98 3.04 -14.08
N TYR A 334 17.36 2.61 -12.97
CA TYR A 334 16.04 1.99 -12.99
C TYR A 334 15.00 2.90 -13.64
N VAL A 335 14.94 4.18 -13.21
CA VAL A 335 13.96 5.15 -13.74
C VAL A 335 14.18 5.42 -15.22
N ARG A 336 15.44 5.64 -15.64
CA ARG A 336 15.80 5.92 -17.05
C ARG A 336 15.49 4.77 -18.00
N THR A 337 15.69 3.54 -17.53
CA THR A 337 15.60 2.35 -18.37
C THR A 337 14.44 1.44 -17.99
N TRP A 338 13.39 2.02 -17.40
CA TRP A 338 12.23 1.26 -16.94
C TRP A 338 11.58 0.48 -18.10
N SER A 339 11.17 -0.74 -17.78
CA SER A 339 10.28 -1.56 -18.62
C SER A 339 9.54 -2.56 -17.72
N MET A 340 8.37 -3.02 -18.15
CA MET A 340 7.58 -4.03 -17.46
C MET A 340 8.37 -5.33 -17.26
N ALA A 341 9.12 -5.75 -18.27
CA ALA A 341 9.97 -6.95 -18.19
C ALA A 341 11.06 -6.81 -17.11
N ARG A 342 11.58 -5.57 -16.90
CA ARG A 342 12.55 -5.30 -15.82
C ARG A 342 11.89 -5.41 -14.46
N ASP A 343 10.69 -4.88 -14.29
CA ASP A 343 9.93 -5.01 -13.04
C ASP A 343 9.72 -6.49 -12.70
N LEU A 344 9.26 -7.30 -13.65
CA LEU A 344 9.08 -8.73 -13.45
C LEU A 344 10.38 -9.44 -13.06
N ARG A 345 11.50 -9.11 -13.72
CA ARG A 345 12.82 -9.66 -13.36
C ARG A 345 13.24 -9.26 -11.94
N ILE A 346 12.98 -8.01 -11.53
CA ILE A 346 13.29 -7.55 -10.18
C ILE A 346 12.42 -8.29 -9.16
N LEU A 347 11.12 -8.48 -9.42
CA LEU A 347 10.22 -9.24 -8.54
C LEU A 347 10.69 -10.68 -8.37
N VAL A 348 11.02 -11.38 -9.45
CA VAL A 348 11.55 -12.75 -9.38
C VAL A 348 12.87 -12.80 -8.59
N LYS A 349 13.79 -11.87 -8.83
CA LYS A 349 15.05 -11.80 -8.06
C LYS A 349 14.79 -11.50 -6.59
N THR A 350 13.79 -10.67 -6.26
CA THR A 350 13.43 -10.34 -4.88
C THR A 350 13.04 -11.58 -4.10
N ILE A 351 12.24 -12.49 -4.71
CA ILE A 351 11.88 -13.77 -4.08
C ILE A 351 13.15 -14.55 -3.69
N GLY A 352 14.10 -14.68 -4.60
CA GLY A 352 15.34 -15.38 -4.32
C GLY A 352 16.23 -14.71 -3.26
N VAL A 353 16.20 -13.38 -3.19
CA VAL A 353 16.96 -12.59 -2.21
C VAL A 353 16.33 -12.68 -0.83
N VAL A 354 15.00 -12.64 -0.73
CA VAL A 354 14.26 -12.80 0.53
C VAL A 354 14.42 -14.22 1.05
N ALA A 355 14.29 -15.25 0.19
CA ALA A 355 14.43 -16.64 0.57
C ALA A 355 15.83 -16.98 1.14
N ARG A 356 16.89 -16.36 0.62
CA ARG A 356 18.28 -16.56 1.10
C ARG A 356 18.61 -15.74 2.35
N GLY A 357 17.80 -14.75 2.74
CA GLY A 357 18.04 -13.90 3.89
C GLY A 357 19.34 -13.05 3.80
N THR A 358 19.98 -12.98 2.63
CA THR A 358 21.23 -12.27 2.45
C THR A 358 21.06 -10.75 2.61
N GLY A 359 21.86 -10.12 3.50
CA GLY A 359 21.87 -8.66 3.70
C GLY A 359 20.69 -8.10 4.49
N ALA A 360 19.95 -8.92 5.24
CA ALA A 360 18.99 -8.49 6.24
C ALA A 360 19.72 -8.31 7.59
N TYR A 361 19.78 -7.06 8.09
CA TYR A 361 20.34 -6.71 9.41
C TYR A 361 19.30 -5.97 10.24
#